data_d0c5aa8fcc218243da7b7ea4e5c8ba45
#
_entry.id   d0c5aa8fcc218243da7b7ea4e5c8ba45
#
_cell.length_a   1.000
_cell.length_b   1.000
_cell.length_c   1.000
_cell.angle_alpha   90.00
_cell.angle_beta   90.00
_cell.angle_gamma   90.00
#
_symmetry.space_group_name_H-M   'P 1'
#
loop_
_entity.id
_entity.type
_entity.pdbx_description
1 polymer ?
#
loop_
_entity_poly.entity_id
_entity_poly.type
_entity_poly.pdbx_seq_one_letter_code
_entity_poly.pdbx_strand_id
1 'polypeptide(L)'
;MYRLVVSASGGSSALEVLIAHMGGPFWQRKDAGAWTIPKGEYDPAEESPLQAARREFREELGIDPPNGPVVELGSFAASRKTISVFAIEDTGLDISRPVFGEFELEWPPRSGRTVSFPEVDRVEWMQPAVAAEKLTASQRPVIAALAAALGAHGVS
;
A
#
# COMPACT_ATOMS: atom_id res chain seq x y z
N MET A 1 5.59 -1.58 -0.11
CA MET A 1 6.82 -1.77 -0.91
C MET A 1 7.53 -0.44 -1.14
N TYR A 2 8.84 -0.48 -1.31
CA TYR A 2 9.67 0.68 -1.67
C TYR A 2 10.71 0.28 -2.73
N ARG A 3 11.25 1.27 -3.40
CA ARG A 3 12.40 1.08 -4.31
C ARG A 3 13.34 2.29 -4.26
N LEU A 4 14.58 2.07 -4.63
CA LEU A 4 15.59 3.10 -4.77
C LEU A 4 15.86 3.32 -6.27
N VAL A 5 15.53 4.49 -6.77
CA VAL A 5 15.70 4.85 -8.17
C VAL A 5 16.96 5.69 -8.33
N VAL A 6 17.94 5.19 -9.07
CA VAL A 6 19.17 5.94 -9.37
C VAL A 6 18.85 7.01 -10.41
N SER A 7 19.17 8.26 -10.09
CA SER A 7 19.01 9.35 -11.06
C SER A 7 19.91 9.12 -12.28
N ALA A 8 19.35 9.35 -13.47
CA ALA A 8 20.08 9.24 -14.73
C ALA A 8 21.33 10.16 -14.82
N SER A 9 21.41 11.16 -13.96
CA SER A 9 22.55 12.09 -13.86
C SER A 9 23.68 11.65 -12.92
N GLY A 10 23.63 10.40 -12.40
CA GLY A 10 24.69 9.84 -11.55
C GLY A 10 24.72 10.41 -10.13
N GLY A 11 23.62 10.96 -9.65
CA GLY A 11 23.42 11.48 -8.29
C GLY A 11 22.84 10.46 -7.31
N SER A 12 22.42 10.94 -6.15
CA SER A 12 21.81 10.13 -5.08
C SER A 12 20.60 9.34 -5.54
N SER A 13 20.40 8.16 -4.97
CA SER A 13 19.19 7.36 -5.18
C SER A 13 17.98 8.07 -4.57
N ALA A 14 16.88 8.11 -5.30
CA ALA A 14 15.60 8.60 -4.80
C ALA A 14 14.76 7.44 -4.28
N LEU A 15 14.22 7.60 -3.08
CA LEU A 15 13.25 6.66 -2.51
C LEU A 15 11.88 6.87 -3.15
N GLU A 16 11.26 5.78 -3.58
CA GLU A 16 9.86 5.74 -3.96
C GLU A 16 9.12 4.65 -3.18
N VAL A 17 7.85 4.89 -2.90
CA VAL A 17 6.95 3.97 -2.22
C VAL A 17 5.78 3.62 -3.13
N LEU A 18 5.35 2.37 -3.10
CA LEU A 18 4.18 1.89 -3.82
C LEU A 18 2.95 2.11 -2.95
N ILE A 19 1.99 2.87 -3.46
CA ILE A 19 0.70 3.08 -2.83
C ILE A 19 -0.43 2.83 -3.82
N ALA A 20 -1.60 2.51 -3.30
CA ALA A 20 -2.78 2.13 -4.05
C ALA A 20 -3.91 3.13 -3.83
N HIS A 21 -4.59 3.54 -4.90
CA HIS A 21 -5.74 4.41 -4.82
C HIS A 21 -6.99 3.58 -4.50
N MET A 22 -7.74 3.98 -3.48
CA MET A 22 -8.97 3.30 -3.08
C MET A 22 -10.03 3.41 -4.17
N GLY A 23 -10.62 2.28 -4.52
CA GLY A 23 -11.67 2.18 -5.53
C GLY A 23 -13.06 2.45 -4.99
N GLY A 24 -14.04 2.28 -5.87
CA GLY A 24 -15.45 2.45 -5.56
C GLY A 24 -15.93 3.90 -5.57
N PRO A 25 -17.27 4.09 -5.45
CA PRO A 25 -17.91 5.37 -5.75
C PRO A 25 -17.59 6.49 -4.78
N PHE A 26 -17.07 6.19 -3.58
CA PHE A 26 -16.72 7.18 -2.57
C PHE A 26 -15.34 7.80 -2.78
N TRP A 27 -14.45 7.11 -3.51
CA TRP A 27 -13.04 7.44 -3.63
C TRP A 27 -12.61 7.83 -5.04
N GLN A 28 -13.26 7.28 -6.08
CA GLN A 28 -12.85 7.42 -7.48
C GLN A 28 -12.58 8.87 -7.96
N ARG A 29 -13.18 9.87 -7.30
CA ARG A 29 -13.03 11.29 -7.64
C ARG A 29 -12.15 12.07 -6.66
N LYS A 30 -11.57 11.39 -5.68
CA LYS A 30 -10.68 12.00 -4.69
C LYS A 30 -9.24 11.64 -5.00
N ASP A 31 -8.32 12.47 -4.55
CA ASP A 31 -6.88 12.20 -4.67
C ASP A 31 -6.20 12.30 -3.30
N ALA A 32 -6.14 13.48 -2.67
CA ALA A 32 -5.56 13.62 -1.34
C ALA A 32 -6.37 12.82 -0.30
N GLY A 33 -5.68 12.01 0.50
CA GLY A 33 -6.28 11.15 1.52
C GLY A 33 -7.09 9.97 0.98
N ALA A 34 -7.01 9.70 -0.33
CA ALA A 34 -7.71 8.59 -0.99
C ALA A 34 -6.80 7.41 -1.36
N TRP A 35 -5.55 7.45 -0.93
CA TRP A 35 -4.57 6.39 -1.17
C TRP A 35 -4.27 5.61 0.11
N THR A 36 -3.89 4.37 -0.07
CA THR A 36 -3.61 3.40 0.99
C THR A 36 -2.39 2.55 0.65
N ILE A 37 -1.76 1.98 1.67
CA ILE A 37 -0.91 0.80 1.47
C ILE A 37 -1.82 -0.43 1.35
N PRO A 38 -1.47 -1.45 0.52
CA PRO A 38 -2.21 -2.71 0.49
C PRO A 38 -2.29 -3.32 1.89
N LYS A 39 -3.47 -3.69 2.32
CA LYS A 39 -3.76 -4.13 3.70
C LYS A 39 -5.07 -4.87 3.79
N GLY A 40 -5.21 -5.71 4.81
CA GLY A 40 -6.47 -6.35 5.14
C GLY A 40 -6.49 -6.90 6.55
N GLU A 41 -7.53 -7.63 6.87
CA GLU A 41 -7.72 -8.24 8.16
C GLU A 41 -7.20 -9.68 8.16
N TYR A 42 -6.79 -10.16 9.32
CA TYR A 42 -6.35 -11.54 9.47
C TYR A 42 -6.75 -12.10 10.83
N ASP A 43 -6.84 -13.42 10.91
CA ASP A 43 -7.03 -14.14 12.17
C ASP A 43 -5.66 -14.61 12.67
N PRO A 44 -5.20 -14.15 13.85
CA PRO A 44 -3.91 -14.59 14.42
C PRO A 44 -3.84 -16.09 14.72
N ALA A 45 -4.97 -16.79 14.75
CA ALA A 45 -5.00 -18.25 14.91
C ALA A 45 -4.69 -18.99 13.58
N GLU A 46 -4.85 -18.35 12.44
CA GLU A 46 -4.69 -18.96 11.12
C GLU A 46 -3.40 -18.53 10.43
N GLU A 47 -2.97 -17.28 10.57
CA GLU A 47 -1.80 -16.75 9.89
C GLU A 47 -1.05 -15.69 10.70
N SER A 48 0.24 -15.51 10.41
CA SER A 48 1.02 -14.40 10.99
C SER A 48 0.72 -13.07 10.30
N PRO A 49 1.01 -11.92 10.96
CA PRO A 49 0.82 -10.60 10.34
C PRO A 49 1.54 -10.43 8.99
N LEU A 50 2.73 -10.99 8.83
CA LEU A 50 3.49 -10.94 7.59
C LEU A 50 2.86 -11.81 6.48
N GLN A 51 2.35 -12.98 6.83
CA GLN A 51 1.63 -13.83 5.87
C GLN A 51 0.37 -13.13 5.38
N ALA A 52 -0.39 -12.53 6.30
CA ALA A 52 -1.55 -11.72 5.97
C ALA A 52 -1.18 -10.56 5.02
N ALA A 53 -0.14 -9.78 5.35
CA ALA A 53 0.30 -8.67 4.52
C ALA A 53 0.65 -9.10 3.08
N ARG A 54 1.28 -10.27 2.92
CA ARG A 54 1.60 -10.83 1.60
C ARG A 54 0.37 -11.32 0.85
N ARG A 55 -0.57 -11.96 1.55
CA ARG A 55 -1.85 -12.42 0.99
C ARG A 55 -2.67 -11.23 0.49
N GLU A 56 -2.88 -10.23 1.34
CA GLU A 56 -3.64 -9.03 1.02
C GLU A 56 -3.04 -8.24 -0.16
N PHE A 57 -1.71 -8.12 -0.20
CA PHE A 57 -1.03 -7.50 -1.33
C PHE A 57 -1.38 -8.19 -2.66
N ARG A 58 -1.38 -9.53 -2.66
CA ARG A 58 -1.75 -10.33 -3.84
C ARG A 58 -3.23 -10.19 -4.18
N GLU A 59 -4.10 -10.23 -3.18
CA GLU A 59 -5.55 -10.13 -3.37
C GLU A 59 -5.97 -8.76 -3.90
N GLU A 60 -5.43 -7.68 -3.33
CA GLU A 60 -5.76 -6.31 -3.74
C GLU A 60 -5.14 -5.93 -5.10
N LEU A 61 -3.92 -6.38 -5.41
CA LEU A 61 -3.20 -5.94 -6.62
C LEU A 61 -3.10 -6.99 -7.72
N GLY A 62 -3.43 -8.26 -7.43
CA GLY A 62 -3.27 -9.37 -8.36
C GLY A 62 -1.81 -9.69 -8.72
N ILE A 63 -0.87 -9.27 -7.89
CA ILE A 63 0.57 -9.40 -8.13
C ILE A 63 1.21 -9.99 -6.87
N ASP A 64 2.10 -10.98 -7.03
CA ASP A 64 2.85 -11.52 -5.90
C ASP A 64 3.89 -10.52 -5.39
N PRO A 65 3.95 -10.25 -4.08
CA PRO A 65 5.01 -9.44 -3.52
C PRO A 65 6.37 -10.18 -3.65
N PRO A 66 7.48 -9.46 -3.85
CA PRO A 66 8.80 -10.09 -4.01
C PRO A 66 9.21 -10.89 -2.77
N ASN A 67 10.05 -11.91 -2.98
CA ASN A 67 10.65 -12.72 -1.94
C ASN A 67 12.01 -12.12 -1.50
N GLY A 68 11.97 -10.92 -0.92
CA GLY A 68 13.16 -10.25 -0.40
C GLY A 68 13.17 -10.12 1.12
N PRO A 69 14.23 -9.55 1.69
CA PRO A 69 14.26 -9.19 3.10
C PRO A 69 13.10 -8.26 3.45
N VAL A 70 12.51 -8.50 4.61
CA VAL A 70 11.39 -7.73 5.12
C VAL A 70 11.84 -6.92 6.31
N VAL A 71 11.50 -5.65 6.33
CA VAL A 71 11.68 -4.76 7.46
C VAL A 71 10.33 -4.53 8.14
N GLU A 72 10.22 -4.91 9.40
CA GLU A 72 9.03 -4.59 10.19
C GLU A 72 9.11 -3.13 10.63
N LEU A 73 8.12 -2.34 10.23
CA LEU A 73 8.04 -0.91 10.56
C LEU A 73 7.29 -0.65 11.86
N GLY A 74 6.66 -1.69 12.43
CA GLY A 74 5.89 -1.61 13.66
C GLY A 74 4.38 -1.54 13.44
N SER A 75 3.68 -1.11 14.49
CA SER A 75 2.22 -1.06 14.53
C SER A 75 1.72 0.37 14.57
N PHE A 76 0.70 0.65 13.76
CA PHE A 76 0.12 1.99 13.60
C PHE A 76 -1.38 1.96 13.89
N ALA A 77 -1.87 2.98 14.57
CA ALA A 77 -3.30 3.12 14.84
C ALA A 77 -4.05 3.51 13.55
N ALA A 78 -5.12 2.79 13.24
CA ALA A 78 -5.97 3.04 12.08
C ALA A 78 -7.45 3.00 12.51
N SER A 79 -7.99 4.15 12.90
CA SER A 79 -9.34 4.27 13.47
C SER A 79 -9.50 3.40 14.73
N ARG A 80 -10.28 2.33 14.68
CA ARG A 80 -10.52 1.41 15.81
C ARG A 80 -9.62 0.16 15.79
N LYS A 81 -8.69 0.08 14.84
CA LYS A 81 -7.81 -1.07 14.60
C LYS A 81 -6.36 -0.65 14.69
N THR A 82 -5.51 -1.63 14.84
CA THR A 82 -4.06 -1.48 14.71
C THR A 82 -3.61 -2.24 13.47
N ILE A 83 -2.75 -1.63 12.66
CA ILE A 83 -2.14 -2.26 11.50
C ILE A 83 -0.66 -2.53 11.78
N SER A 84 -0.22 -3.76 11.54
CA SER A 84 1.20 -4.11 11.49
C SER A 84 1.73 -3.86 10.08
N VAL A 85 2.82 -3.12 9.97
CA VAL A 85 3.34 -2.67 8.68
C VAL A 85 4.71 -3.24 8.41
N PHE A 86 4.87 -3.78 7.23
CA PHE A 86 6.11 -4.37 6.72
C PHE A 86 6.56 -3.64 5.46
N ALA A 87 7.85 -3.42 5.32
CA ALA A 87 8.46 -2.90 4.12
C ALA A 87 9.28 -3.98 3.43
N ILE A 88 9.20 -4.02 2.10
CA ILE A 88 9.98 -4.90 1.26
C ILE A 88 10.51 -4.11 0.06
N GLU A 89 11.77 -4.33 -0.28
CA GLU A 89 12.38 -3.69 -1.44
C GLU A 89 11.87 -4.32 -2.74
N ASP A 90 11.57 -3.47 -3.70
CA ASP A 90 11.21 -3.91 -5.04
C ASP A 90 12.44 -4.47 -5.77
N THR A 91 12.26 -5.63 -6.38
CA THR A 91 13.27 -6.31 -7.18
C THR A 91 12.89 -6.41 -8.66
N GLY A 92 12.01 -5.54 -9.13
CA GLY A 92 11.54 -5.51 -10.51
C GLY A 92 10.08 -5.93 -10.68
N LEU A 93 9.21 -5.54 -9.75
CA LEU A 93 7.77 -5.80 -9.83
C LEU A 93 7.16 -5.08 -11.03
N ASP A 94 6.49 -5.83 -11.89
CA ASP A 94 5.71 -5.25 -12.98
C ASP A 94 4.30 -4.87 -12.49
N ILE A 95 4.07 -3.57 -12.35
CA ILE A 95 2.77 -2.99 -11.98
C ILE A 95 1.98 -2.49 -13.21
N SER A 96 2.38 -2.81 -14.42
CA SER A 96 1.72 -2.32 -15.65
C SER A 96 0.36 -2.97 -15.91
N ARG A 97 0.11 -4.14 -15.35
CA ARG A 97 -1.13 -4.92 -15.55
C ARG A 97 -1.66 -5.50 -14.24
N PRO A 98 -2.02 -4.67 -13.25
CA PRO A 98 -2.57 -5.15 -12.01
C PRO A 98 -3.97 -5.74 -12.24
N VAL A 99 -4.32 -6.75 -11.45
CA VAL A 99 -5.68 -7.31 -11.42
C VAL A 99 -6.23 -7.07 -10.02
N PHE A 100 -7.02 -6.04 -9.88
CA PHE A 100 -7.52 -5.59 -8.60
C PHE A 100 -8.62 -6.51 -8.05
N GLY A 101 -8.61 -6.73 -6.75
CA GLY A 101 -9.71 -7.34 -6.03
C GLY A 101 -10.98 -6.50 -6.11
N GLU A 102 -12.13 -7.14 -5.96
CA GLU A 102 -13.44 -6.48 -6.03
C GLU A 102 -14.23 -6.70 -4.74
N PHE A 103 -15.10 -5.73 -4.44
CA PHE A 103 -16.09 -5.84 -3.38
C PHE A 103 -17.48 -5.46 -3.87
N GLU A 104 -18.50 -6.03 -3.25
CA GLU A 104 -19.88 -5.72 -3.56
C GLU A 104 -20.43 -4.64 -2.63
N LEU A 105 -21.17 -3.69 -3.21
CA LEU A 105 -21.79 -2.59 -2.48
C LEU A 105 -23.19 -2.33 -3.03
N GLU A 106 -24.15 -2.09 -2.16
CA GLU A 106 -25.47 -1.56 -2.58
C GLU A 106 -25.28 -0.14 -3.14
N TRP A 107 -25.53 -0.01 -4.45
CA TRP A 107 -25.35 1.27 -5.12
C TRP A 107 -26.40 1.54 -6.21
N PRO A 108 -27.01 2.75 -6.26
CA PRO A 108 -26.93 3.80 -5.23
C PRO A 108 -27.46 3.35 -3.86
N PRO A 109 -27.12 4.05 -2.76
CA PRO A 109 -27.61 3.69 -1.43
C PRO A 109 -29.13 3.56 -1.39
N ARG A 110 -29.63 2.50 -0.75
CA ARG A 110 -31.07 2.17 -0.62
C ARG A 110 -31.76 1.84 -1.95
N SER A 111 -31.02 1.45 -2.97
CA SER A 111 -31.58 1.06 -4.28
C SER A 111 -32.01 -0.39 -4.36
N GLY A 112 -31.55 -1.23 -3.43
CA GLY A 112 -31.70 -2.68 -3.50
C GLY A 112 -30.83 -3.34 -4.58
N ARG A 113 -29.92 -2.59 -5.23
CA ARG A 113 -29.01 -3.09 -6.27
C ARG A 113 -27.61 -3.27 -5.72
N THR A 114 -27.05 -4.45 -5.87
CA THR A 114 -25.65 -4.74 -5.56
C THR A 114 -24.80 -4.52 -6.81
N VAL A 115 -23.72 -3.77 -6.69
CA VAL A 115 -22.77 -3.47 -7.76
C VAL A 115 -21.38 -3.83 -7.28
N SER A 116 -20.58 -4.48 -8.11
CA SER A 116 -19.17 -4.78 -7.84
C SER A 116 -18.30 -3.56 -8.18
N PHE A 117 -17.37 -3.26 -7.28
CA PHE A 117 -16.38 -2.19 -7.44
C PHE A 117 -15.00 -2.72 -7.13
N PRO A 118 -13.94 -2.24 -7.77
CA PRO A 118 -12.58 -2.60 -7.38
C PRO A 118 -12.25 -2.04 -6.00
N GLU A 119 -11.55 -2.80 -5.17
CA GLU A 119 -11.03 -2.34 -3.88
C GLU A 119 -9.98 -1.25 -4.07
N VAL A 120 -9.17 -1.41 -5.11
CA VAL A 120 -8.13 -0.49 -5.58
C VAL A 120 -8.36 -0.27 -7.08
N ASP A 121 -8.24 0.95 -7.57
CA ASP A 121 -8.41 1.25 -9.00
C ASP A 121 -7.13 1.70 -9.71
N ARG A 122 -6.08 2.04 -8.95
CA ARG A 122 -4.76 2.42 -9.44
C ARG A 122 -3.68 2.07 -8.43
N VAL A 123 -2.48 1.82 -8.90
CA VAL A 123 -1.29 1.62 -8.09
C VAL A 123 -0.13 2.40 -8.72
N GLU A 124 0.61 3.14 -7.91
CA GLU A 124 1.66 4.03 -8.41
C GLU A 124 2.86 4.08 -7.46
N TRP A 125 4.04 4.23 -8.04
CA TRP A 125 5.25 4.58 -7.33
C TRP A 125 5.31 6.09 -7.11
N MET A 126 5.54 6.51 -5.88
CA MET A 126 5.57 7.93 -5.52
C MET A 126 6.71 8.25 -4.58
N GLN A 127 7.25 9.45 -4.71
CA GLN A 127 8.19 9.98 -3.72
C GLN A 127 7.52 10.09 -2.34
N PRO A 128 8.27 9.91 -1.24
CA PRO A 128 7.71 9.89 0.12
C PRO A 128 6.86 11.11 0.48
N ALA A 129 7.28 12.31 0.08
CA ALA A 129 6.53 13.54 0.36
C ALA A 129 5.15 13.54 -0.32
N VAL A 130 5.09 13.13 -1.59
CA VAL A 130 3.84 13.03 -2.36
C VAL A 130 2.95 11.93 -1.79
N ALA A 131 3.52 10.78 -1.48
CA ALA A 131 2.80 9.66 -0.87
C ALA A 131 2.17 10.06 0.49
N ALA A 132 2.90 10.81 1.33
CA ALA A 132 2.39 11.29 2.60
C ALA A 132 1.17 12.23 2.46
N GLU A 133 1.11 13.04 1.42
CA GLU A 133 -0.06 13.90 1.15
C GLU A 133 -1.28 13.09 0.68
N LYS A 134 -1.04 12.05 -0.11
CA LYS A 134 -2.08 11.23 -0.74
C LYS A 134 -2.64 10.15 0.16
N LEU A 135 -1.83 9.59 1.06
CA LEU A 135 -2.26 8.56 1.99
C LEU A 135 -3.32 9.06 2.98
N THR A 136 -4.19 8.14 3.40
CA THR A 136 -5.08 8.37 4.53
C THR A 136 -4.29 8.83 5.76
N ALA A 137 -4.87 9.72 6.55
CA ALA A 137 -4.17 10.36 7.68
C ALA A 137 -3.53 9.36 8.65
N SER A 138 -4.18 8.24 8.90
CA SER A 138 -3.68 7.18 9.80
C SER A 138 -2.46 6.42 9.27
N GLN A 139 -2.23 6.45 7.96
CA GLN A 139 -1.11 5.73 7.32
C GLN A 139 0.10 6.64 7.01
N ARG A 140 -0.06 7.96 7.08
CA ARG A 140 1.05 8.91 6.83
C ARG A 140 2.29 8.66 7.70
N PRO A 141 2.18 8.30 8.99
CA PRO A 141 3.35 8.02 9.83
C PRO A 141 4.23 6.86 9.32
N VAL A 142 3.68 5.95 8.53
CA VAL A 142 4.41 4.84 7.91
C VAL A 142 5.56 5.34 7.03
N ILE A 143 5.39 6.47 6.36
CA ILE A 143 6.44 7.05 5.49
C ILE A 143 7.66 7.45 6.30
N ALA A 144 7.46 8.11 7.44
CA ALA A 144 8.57 8.50 8.32
C ALA A 144 9.25 7.28 8.95
N ALA A 145 8.47 6.27 9.33
CA ALA A 145 9.02 5.01 9.87
C ALA A 145 9.87 4.27 8.83
N LEU A 146 9.44 4.22 7.57
CA LEU A 146 10.22 3.65 6.48
C LEU A 146 11.56 4.40 6.29
N ALA A 147 11.51 5.73 6.22
CA ALA A 147 12.72 6.53 6.05
C ALA A 147 13.71 6.33 7.20
N ALA A 148 13.23 6.27 8.44
CA ALA A 148 14.05 6.00 9.62
C ALA A 148 14.68 4.59 9.59
N ALA A 149 13.90 3.57 9.22
CA ALA A 149 14.39 2.20 9.11
C ALA A 149 15.49 2.07 8.04
N LEU A 150 15.30 2.68 6.87
CA LEU A 150 16.30 2.65 5.80
C LEU A 150 17.57 3.43 6.16
N GLY A 151 17.44 4.58 6.84
CA GLY A 151 18.57 5.35 7.34
C GLY A 151 19.40 4.58 8.38
N ALA A 152 18.73 3.82 9.25
CA ALA A 152 19.40 2.96 10.25
C ALA A 152 20.16 1.76 9.62
N HIS A 153 19.77 1.33 8.42
CA HIS A 153 20.42 0.22 7.70
C HIS A 153 21.50 0.68 6.70
N GLY A 154 21.88 1.97 6.72
CA GLY A 154 23.04 2.48 5.97
C GLY A 154 22.79 2.68 4.48
N VAL A 155 21.57 2.91 4.08
CA VAL A 155 21.25 3.43 2.74
C VAL A 155 21.62 4.90 2.70
N SER A 156 22.89 5.17 2.38
CA SER A 156 23.41 6.52 2.12
C SER A 156 23.31 6.83 0.65
#